data_6186a59c11140cc0aee014915a2ea792
#
_entry.id   6186a59c11140cc0aee014915a2ea792
#
_cell.length_a   1.000
_cell.length_b   1.000
_cell.length_c   1.000
_cell.angle_alpha   90.00
_cell.angle_beta   90.00
_cell.angle_gamma   90.00
#
_symmetry.space_group_name_H-M   'P 1'
#
loop_
_entity.id
_entity.type
_entity.pdbx_description
1 polymer ?
#
loop_
_entity_poly.entity_id
_entity_poly.type
_entity_poly.pdbx_seq_one_letter_code
_entity_poly.pdbx_strand_id
1 'polypeptide(L)'
;MERVSTADLTTAPQAIDPTFENVWDELVWRGLVHVSTDQEALRALLAGDPITYYCGFDPTAPSLHLGNLVQLLTLRRIQLAGHKPLGLVGGSTGLIGDPRPTAERTLNTRETVEEWVGRLRTQVERYLSFEGENAARIVNNLDWTAPLSAIDFLREIGKYFRVGTMLKKDAVAARLNSDEGISYTEFSYQILQGMDFLELYRQYDCVLQTGGSDQWGNLTSGTDLIRRAEGVSVHAIGTPLITNSDGTKFGKSEGNAIWLDAAMCSPYRMYQFWLSTADSDVIDRLKVFTFLGRAEIEEYAALVETEPFRRAAQKRLALEVVATVHGIDATAAVIAASEALFGQGDLTALDAGTLRTALEELPNATVAADTPVTEALVATGLVASLSEARRAIGQGGVTLDGERVEDEAATVRGTLPGGVSVLRRGKKTLAGVFIG
;
A
#
# COMPACT_ATOMS: atom_id res chain seq x y z
N MET A 1 5.60 -9.65 -31.78
CA MET A 1 4.88 -9.23 -30.54
C MET A 1 4.70 -7.74 -30.69
N GLU A 2 3.45 -7.29 -30.87
CA GLU A 2 3.16 -5.85 -31.01
C GLU A 2 3.64 -5.10 -29.77
N ARG A 3 4.27 -3.95 -29.97
CA ARG A 3 4.63 -3.01 -28.90
C ARG A 3 3.33 -2.63 -28.22
N VAL A 4 3.24 -2.86 -26.90
CA VAL A 4 2.18 -2.26 -26.09
C VAL A 4 2.37 -0.75 -26.21
N SER A 5 1.55 -0.10 -27.02
CA SER A 5 1.51 1.37 -27.10
C SER A 5 0.97 1.87 -25.76
N THR A 6 1.52 2.99 -25.25
CA THR A 6 0.93 3.67 -24.08
C THR A 6 -0.54 4.03 -24.29
N ALA A 7 -0.99 4.12 -25.53
CA ALA A 7 -2.40 4.33 -25.90
C ALA A 7 -3.31 3.10 -25.61
N ASP A 8 -2.72 1.92 -25.44
CA ASP A 8 -3.46 0.67 -25.18
C ASP A 8 -3.52 0.29 -23.69
N LEU A 9 -2.84 1.06 -22.83
CA LEU A 9 -2.85 0.85 -21.38
C LEU A 9 -4.10 1.50 -20.78
N THR A 10 -5.18 0.72 -20.69
CA THR A 10 -6.41 1.15 -20.03
C THR A 10 -6.55 0.45 -18.69
N THR A 11 -6.76 1.25 -17.64
CA THR A 11 -7.18 0.73 -16.32
C THR A 11 -8.69 0.58 -16.27
N ALA A 12 -9.15 -0.29 -15.37
CA ALA A 12 -10.57 -0.40 -15.09
C ALA A 12 -11.12 0.96 -14.58
N PRO A 13 -12.27 1.41 -15.07
CA PRO A 13 -12.89 2.61 -14.52
C PRO A 13 -13.28 2.37 -13.06
N GLN A 14 -13.06 3.39 -12.21
CA GLN A 14 -13.54 3.34 -10.84
C GLN A 14 -15.06 3.47 -10.83
N ALA A 15 -15.75 2.34 -10.84
CA ALA A 15 -17.21 2.25 -10.85
C ALA A 15 -17.66 1.09 -9.96
N ILE A 16 -18.93 1.11 -9.57
CA ILE A 16 -19.59 -0.02 -8.93
C ILE A 16 -19.77 -1.13 -9.97
N ASP A 17 -19.52 -2.36 -9.56
CA ASP A 17 -19.82 -3.53 -10.39
C ASP A 17 -21.34 -3.78 -10.38
N PRO A 18 -22.03 -3.64 -11.54
CA PRO A 18 -23.49 -3.78 -11.63
C PRO A 18 -23.99 -5.21 -11.40
N THR A 19 -23.10 -6.20 -11.25
CA THR A 19 -23.49 -7.59 -10.95
C THR A 19 -23.87 -7.78 -9.47
N PHE A 20 -23.61 -6.79 -8.60
CA PHE A 20 -23.99 -6.81 -7.20
C PHE A 20 -25.25 -5.95 -6.97
N GLU A 21 -26.10 -6.37 -6.06
CA GLU A 21 -27.32 -5.60 -5.69
C GLU A 21 -26.98 -4.27 -5.00
N ASN A 22 -25.89 -4.27 -4.21
CA ASN A 22 -25.42 -3.10 -3.45
C ASN A 22 -23.92 -3.25 -3.13
N VAL A 23 -23.33 -2.20 -2.58
CA VAL A 23 -21.89 -2.17 -2.25
C VAL A 23 -21.51 -3.15 -1.13
N TRP A 24 -22.41 -3.47 -0.19
CA TRP A 24 -22.13 -4.48 0.84
C TRP A 24 -21.84 -5.86 0.21
N ASP A 25 -22.68 -6.29 -0.74
CA ASP A 25 -22.52 -7.57 -1.40
C ASP A 25 -21.21 -7.61 -2.21
N GLU A 26 -20.82 -6.49 -2.83
CA GLU A 26 -19.52 -6.36 -3.49
C GLU A 26 -18.36 -6.45 -2.49
N LEU A 27 -18.42 -5.75 -1.35
CA LEU A 27 -17.39 -5.81 -0.32
C LEU A 27 -17.20 -7.22 0.24
N VAL A 28 -18.30 -7.96 0.46
CA VAL A 28 -18.27 -9.35 0.92
C VAL A 28 -17.62 -10.26 -0.13
N TRP A 29 -18.03 -10.15 -1.41
CA TRP A 29 -17.45 -10.94 -2.49
C TRP A 29 -15.95 -10.68 -2.69
N ARG A 30 -15.52 -9.43 -2.52
CA ARG A 30 -14.11 -9.04 -2.61
C ARG A 30 -13.29 -9.50 -1.40
N GLY A 31 -13.93 -10.05 -0.37
CA GLY A 31 -13.27 -10.44 0.88
C GLY A 31 -12.87 -9.26 1.76
N LEU A 32 -13.48 -8.09 1.58
CA LEU A 32 -13.20 -6.88 2.35
C LEU A 32 -13.95 -6.79 3.68
N VAL A 33 -14.83 -7.72 3.97
CA VAL A 33 -15.53 -7.84 5.26
C VAL A 33 -15.00 -9.06 5.99
N HIS A 34 -14.09 -8.86 6.94
CA HIS A 34 -13.55 -9.93 7.79
C HIS A 34 -14.33 -10.05 9.10
N VAL A 35 -14.57 -8.92 9.75
CA VAL A 35 -15.40 -8.78 10.94
C VAL A 35 -16.31 -7.57 10.78
N SER A 36 -17.48 -7.63 11.35
CA SER A 36 -18.41 -6.50 11.32
C SER A 36 -19.33 -6.51 12.54
N THR A 37 -19.97 -5.40 12.80
CA THR A 37 -21.15 -5.35 13.65
C THR A 37 -22.29 -6.11 12.98
N ASP A 38 -23.54 -5.77 13.23
CA ASP A 38 -24.72 -6.41 12.65
C ASP A 38 -24.69 -6.38 11.10
N GLN A 39 -24.53 -7.54 10.44
CA GLN A 39 -24.39 -7.66 8.99
C GLN A 39 -25.69 -7.33 8.25
N GLU A 40 -26.85 -7.69 8.82
CA GLU A 40 -28.15 -7.38 8.19
C GLU A 40 -28.42 -5.88 8.22
N ALA A 41 -28.16 -5.24 9.36
CA ALA A 41 -28.26 -3.79 9.49
C ALA A 41 -27.28 -3.05 8.58
N LEU A 42 -26.03 -3.53 8.46
CA LEU A 42 -25.03 -2.96 7.55
C LEU A 42 -25.42 -3.09 6.07
N ARG A 43 -25.95 -4.24 5.68
CA ARG A 43 -26.43 -4.46 4.31
C ARG A 43 -27.57 -3.51 3.99
N ALA A 44 -28.53 -3.37 4.89
CA ALA A 44 -29.65 -2.42 4.73
C ALA A 44 -29.18 -0.96 4.73
N LEU A 45 -28.25 -0.60 5.61
CA LEU A 45 -27.68 0.75 5.72
C LEU A 45 -26.95 1.17 4.42
N LEU A 46 -26.13 0.28 3.86
CA LEU A 46 -25.34 0.54 2.65
C LEU A 46 -26.15 0.39 1.33
N ALA A 47 -27.35 -0.17 1.41
CA ALA A 47 -28.32 -0.19 0.30
C ALA A 47 -29.32 0.99 0.35
N GLY A 48 -29.32 1.75 1.43
CA GLY A 48 -30.25 2.85 1.69
C GLY A 48 -29.76 4.23 1.26
N ASP A 49 -30.27 5.25 1.94
CA ASP A 49 -29.88 6.64 1.72
C ASP A 49 -28.40 6.90 1.99
N PRO A 50 -27.78 7.94 1.38
CA PRO A 50 -26.39 8.30 1.62
C PRO A 50 -26.05 8.54 3.09
N ILE A 51 -25.12 7.78 3.63
CA ILE A 51 -24.60 7.93 5.00
C ILE A 51 -23.23 8.59 5.00
N THR A 52 -22.86 9.16 6.14
CA THR A 52 -21.45 9.54 6.43
C THR A 52 -20.73 8.37 7.11
N TYR A 53 -19.52 8.09 6.66
CA TYR A 53 -18.67 7.03 7.19
C TYR A 53 -17.20 7.47 7.18
N TYR A 54 -16.31 6.80 7.95
CA TYR A 54 -14.93 7.20 8.04
C TYR A 54 -13.93 6.06 8.15
N CYS A 55 -12.67 6.38 7.85
CA CYS A 55 -11.50 5.61 8.23
C CYS A 55 -10.41 6.55 8.76
N GLY A 56 -9.70 6.12 9.79
CA GLY A 56 -8.58 6.84 10.38
C GLY A 56 -7.22 6.37 9.84
N PHE A 57 -6.30 7.33 9.69
CA PHE A 57 -4.92 7.13 9.24
C PHE A 57 -3.96 7.85 10.18
N ASP A 58 -3.29 7.09 11.04
CA ASP A 58 -2.30 7.64 11.97
C ASP A 58 -0.96 7.91 11.26
N PRO A 59 -0.34 9.07 11.52
CA PRO A 59 0.96 9.43 10.98
C PRO A 59 2.09 8.70 11.74
N THR A 60 2.21 7.40 11.51
CA THR A 60 3.27 6.56 12.09
C THR A 60 4.53 6.48 11.23
N ALA A 61 4.48 7.08 10.04
CA ALA A 61 5.55 7.20 9.05
C ALA A 61 5.22 8.37 8.09
N PRO A 62 6.20 8.86 7.31
CA PRO A 62 5.97 9.97 6.35
C PRO A 62 5.14 9.57 5.13
N SER A 63 4.74 8.32 5.00
CA SER A 63 3.89 7.80 3.91
C SER A 63 2.95 6.71 4.40
N LEU A 64 1.84 6.53 3.69
CA LEU A 64 0.99 5.35 3.76
C LEU A 64 1.65 4.19 2.99
N HIS A 65 1.24 2.96 3.28
CA HIS A 65 1.73 1.73 2.66
C HIS A 65 0.57 0.87 2.12
N LEU A 66 0.86 -0.27 1.47
CA LEU A 66 -0.16 -1.13 0.86
C LEU A 66 -1.27 -1.58 1.83
N GLY A 67 -0.98 -1.73 3.12
CA GLY A 67 -2.02 -2.05 4.12
C GLY A 67 -3.05 -0.93 4.26
N ASN A 68 -2.61 0.34 4.16
CA ASN A 68 -3.51 1.50 4.16
C ASN A 68 -4.26 1.63 2.82
N LEU A 69 -3.67 1.19 1.71
CA LEU A 69 -4.32 1.21 0.40
C LEU A 69 -5.61 0.39 0.40
N VAL A 70 -5.66 -0.73 1.11
CA VAL A 70 -6.91 -1.52 1.29
C VAL A 70 -8.03 -0.63 1.84
N GLN A 71 -7.73 0.18 2.86
CA GLN A 71 -8.70 1.08 3.48
C GLN A 71 -9.13 2.20 2.52
N LEU A 72 -8.18 2.80 1.82
CA LEU A 72 -8.45 3.87 0.84
C LEU A 72 -9.37 3.38 -0.28
N LEU A 73 -9.08 2.18 -0.83
CA LEU A 73 -9.91 1.60 -1.88
C LEU A 73 -11.29 1.15 -1.35
N THR A 74 -11.36 0.70 -0.11
CA THR A 74 -12.65 0.40 0.55
C THR A 74 -13.49 1.67 0.72
N LEU A 75 -12.88 2.76 1.22
CA LEU A 75 -13.54 4.06 1.28
C LEU A 75 -14.04 4.48 -0.10
N ARG A 76 -13.21 4.37 -1.13
CA ARG A 76 -13.57 4.77 -2.49
C ARG A 76 -14.76 3.97 -3.03
N ARG A 77 -14.82 2.65 -2.79
CA ARG A 77 -15.96 1.81 -3.23
C ARG A 77 -17.27 2.24 -2.59
N ILE A 78 -17.25 2.49 -1.29
CA ILE A 78 -18.43 2.97 -0.56
C ILE A 78 -18.81 4.38 -1.04
N GLN A 79 -17.85 5.25 -1.38
CA GLN A 79 -18.11 6.55 -1.99
C GLN A 79 -18.79 6.42 -3.37
N LEU A 80 -18.30 5.52 -4.21
CA LEU A 80 -18.90 5.26 -5.53
C LEU A 80 -20.36 4.79 -5.43
N ALA A 81 -20.75 4.19 -4.31
CA ALA A 81 -22.14 3.84 -4.00
C ALA A 81 -23.00 5.03 -3.52
N GLY A 82 -22.45 6.25 -3.49
CA GLY A 82 -23.17 7.46 -3.12
C GLY A 82 -22.98 7.92 -1.67
N HIS A 83 -22.26 7.17 -0.84
CA HIS A 83 -22.04 7.55 0.56
C HIS A 83 -20.90 8.57 0.72
N LYS A 84 -20.86 9.27 1.86
CA LYS A 84 -20.01 10.44 2.14
C LYS A 84 -18.79 10.05 3.01
N PRO A 85 -17.59 9.90 2.45
CA PRO A 85 -16.40 9.50 3.21
C PRO A 85 -15.78 10.66 3.99
N LEU A 86 -15.34 10.37 5.21
CA LEU A 86 -14.43 11.19 5.98
C LEU A 86 -13.08 10.45 6.06
N GLY A 87 -12.01 11.10 5.60
CA GLY A 87 -10.64 10.67 5.85
C GLY A 87 -10.14 11.35 7.13
N LEU A 88 -9.98 10.60 8.22
CA LEU A 88 -9.46 11.16 9.46
C LEU A 88 -7.94 11.00 9.48
N VAL A 89 -7.20 12.08 9.65
CA VAL A 89 -5.76 12.06 9.93
C VAL A 89 -5.51 12.23 11.43
N GLY A 90 -4.69 11.34 11.99
CA GLY A 90 -4.48 11.21 13.41
C GLY A 90 -3.49 12.22 14.00
N GLY A 91 -3.81 13.52 13.99
CA GLY A 91 -2.95 14.54 14.57
C GLY A 91 -2.76 14.39 16.08
N SER A 92 -3.79 13.96 16.83
CA SER A 92 -3.68 13.68 18.27
C SER A 92 -3.25 12.23 18.54
N THR A 93 -3.84 11.26 17.86
CA THR A 93 -3.53 9.84 18.02
C THR A 93 -2.11 9.51 17.56
N GLY A 94 -1.58 10.22 16.57
CA GLY A 94 -0.19 10.11 16.12
C GLY A 94 0.84 10.58 17.16
N LEU A 95 0.45 11.45 18.11
CA LEU A 95 1.29 11.87 19.23
C LEU A 95 1.35 10.82 20.35
N ILE A 96 0.38 9.92 20.41
CA ILE A 96 0.24 8.89 21.44
C ILE A 96 0.72 7.53 20.92
N GLY A 97 0.17 7.10 19.78
CA GLY A 97 0.45 5.83 19.13
C GLY A 97 -0.33 4.63 19.70
N ASP A 98 -0.91 3.85 18.79
CA ASP A 98 -1.64 2.62 19.14
C ASP A 98 -0.69 1.58 19.73
N PRO A 99 -1.04 0.91 20.86
CA PRO A 99 -0.18 -0.08 21.51
C PRO A 99 0.26 -1.20 20.58
N ARG A 100 1.56 -1.53 20.61
CA ARG A 100 2.10 -2.72 19.93
C ARG A 100 2.20 -3.88 20.91
N PRO A 101 1.95 -5.13 20.49
CA PRO A 101 2.09 -6.28 21.37
C PRO A 101 3.51 -6.49 21.91
N THR A 102 4.54 -6.03 21.19
CA THR A 102 5.95 -6.39 21.42
C THR A 102 6.82 -5.33 22.09
N ALA A 103 6.46 -4.05 21.99
CA ALA A 103 7.30 -2.96 22.54
C ALA A 103 6.51 -1.66 22.68
N GLU A 104 6.96 -0.80 23.57
CA GLU A 104 6.44 0.56 23.70
C GLU A 104 6.80 1.42 22.48
N ARG A 105 5.90 2.34 22.13
CA ARG A 105 6.11 3.27 21.01
C ARG A 105 7.09 4.37 21.42
N THR A 106 8.05 4.65 20.57
CA THR A 106 8.79 5.91 20.64
C THR A 106 7.88 7.03 20.17
N LEU A 107 7.67 8.02 21.04
CA LEU A 107 6.83 9.18 20.73
C LEU A 107 7.56 10.10 19.73
N ASN A 108 6.88 10.48 18.66
CA ASN A 108 7.36 11.49 17.72
C ASN A 108 7.17 12.91 18.28
N THR A 109 7.97 13.87 17.82
CA THR A 109 7.77 15.28 18.16
C THR A 109 6.49 15.81 17.51
N ARG A 110 5.96 16.93 18.04
CA ARG A 110 4.77 17.57 17.46
C ARG A 110 5.01 18.01 16.02
N GLU A 111 6.18 18.54 15.74
CA GLU A 111 6.59 19.02 14.42
C GLU A 111 6.65 17.86 13.41
N THR A 112 7.18 16.71 13.81
CA THR A 112 7.23 15.50 12.97
C THR A 112 5.82 15.00 12.66
N VAL A 113 4.94 14.95 13.67
CA VAL A 113 3.55 14.50 13.47
C VAL A 113 2.79 15.47 12.57
N GLU A 114 2.94 16.78 12.74
CA GLU A 114 2.31 17.79 11.91
C GLU A 114 2.76 17.69 10.44
N GLU A 115 4.06 17.53 10.20
CA GLU A 115 4.60 17.30 8.86
C GLU A 115 3.97 16.04 8.22
N TRP A 116 3.94 14.92 8.95
CA TRP A 116 3.41 13.67 8.43
C TRP A 116 1.89 13.71 8.23
N VAL A 117 1.14 14.40 9.08
CA VAL A 117 -0.29 14.68 8.87
C VAL A 117 -0.52 15.38 7.54
N GLY A 118 0.29 16.39 7.21
CA GLY A 118 0.21 17.08 5.92
C GLY A 118 0.48 16.15 4.73
N ARG A 119 1.49 15.29 4.83
CA ARG A 119 1.82 14.29 3.78
C ARG A 119 0.71 13.25 3.62
N LEU A 120 0.22 12.68 4.71
CA LEU A 120 -0.85 11.69 4.69
C LEU A 120 -2.14 12.26 4.12
N ARG A 121 -2.49 13.49 4.50
CA ARG A 121 -3.64 14.21 3.95
C ARG A 121 -3.57 14.25 2.42
N THR A 122 -2.45 14.71 1.87
CA THR A 122 -2.24 14.79 0.41
C THR A 122 -2.34 13.40 -0.25
N GLN A 123 -1.87 12.34 0.42
CA GLN A 123 -2.01 10.99 -0.11
C GLN A 123 -3.46 10.52 -0.10
N VAL A 124 -4.20 10.69 1.00
CA VAL A 124 -5.62 10.29 1.10
C VAL A 124 -6.48 11.03 0.05
N GLU A 125 -6.19 12.32 -0.17
CA GLU A 125 -6.90 13.15 -1.15
C GLU A 125 -6.84 12.59 -2.59
N ARG A 126 -5.82 11.83 -2.95
CA ARG A 126 -5.68 11.23 -4.30
C ARG A 126 -6.68 10.10 -4.58
N TYR A 127 -7.21 9.46 -3.55
CA TYR A 127 -8.05 8.26 -3.69
C TYR A 127 -9.54 8.53 -3.57
N LEU A 128 -9.95 9.73 -3.13
CA LEU A 128 -11.33 10.09 -2.91
C LEU A 128 -11.76 11.22 -3.85
N SER A 129 -13.06 11.34 -4.11
CA SER A 129 -13.61 12.50 -4.82
C SER A 129 -14.03 13.57 -3.83
N PHE A 130 -13.63 14.81 -4.10
CA PHE A 130 -13.98 16.01 -3.32
C PHE A 130 -15.05 16.85 -4.03
N GLU A 131 -15.70 16.29 -5.04
CA GLU A 131 -16.73 16.93 -5.83
C GLU A 131 -18.06 16.17 -5.72
N GLY A 132 -19.16 16.87 -5.99
CA GLY A 132 -20.51 16.28 -5.99
C GLY A 132 -21.16 16.23 -4.60
N GLU A 133 -22.34 15.60 -4.54
CA GLU A 133 -23.18 15.55 -3.33
C GLU A 133 -22.59 14.67 -2.21
N ASN A 134 -21.75 13.72 -2.58
CA ASN A 134 -21.05 12.81 -1.69
C ASN A 134 -19.54 13.09 -1.62
N ALA A 135 -19.17 14.38 -1.80
CA ALA A 135 -17.79 14.83 -1.68
C ALA A 135 -17.16 14.39 -0.36
N ALA A 136 -15.92 13.91 -0.45
CA ALA A 136 -15.12 13.54 0.72
C ALA A 136 -14.74 14.78 1.56
N ARG A 137 -14.40 14.54 2.82
CA ARG A 137 -13.77 15.54 3.68
C ARG A 137 -12.58 14.91 4.40
N ILE A 138 -11.50 15.68 4.55
CA ILE A 138 -10.40 15.31 5.43
C ILE A 138 -10.56 16.08 6.74
N VAL A 139 -10.52 15.34 7.84
CA VAL A 139 -10.63 15.88 9.21
C VAL A 139 -9.39 15.50 10.02
N ASN A 140 -9.05 16.32 11.01
CA ASN A 140 -7.92 16.08 11.91
C ASN A 140 -8.45 15.96 13.35
N ASN A 141 -8.18 14.85 14.01
CA ASN A 141 -8.65 14.65 15.39
C ASN A 141 -8.00 15.58 16.41
N LEU A 142 -6.93 16.29 16.05
CA LEU A 142 -6.35 17.33 16.89
C LEU A 142 -7.32 18.53 17.08
N ASP A 143 -8.22 18.77 16.11
CA ASP A 143 -9.14 19.90 16.14
C ASP A 143 -10.11 19.85 17.33
N TRP A 144 -10.55 18.65 17.73
CA TRP A 144 -11.44 18.47 18.89
C TRP A 144 -10.70 17.97 20.13
N THR A 145 -9.50 17.41 19.98
CA THR A 145 -8.72 16.92 21.12
C THR A 145 -7.91 18.04 21.79
N ALA A 146 -7.29 18.94 21.01
CA ALA A 146 -6.43 19.99 21.55
C ALA A 146 -7.13 20.96 22.53
N PRO A 147 -8.39 21.39 22.30
CA PRO A 147 -9.07 22.27 23.24
C PRO A 147 -9.60 21.55 24.48
N LEU A 148 -9.60 20.22 24.53
CA LEU A 148 -10.20 19.45 25.61
C LEU A 148 -9.24 19.41 26.82
N SER A 149 -9.73 19.83 28.01
CA SER A 149 -8.93 19.70 29.24
C SER A 149 -8.83 18.24 29.68
N ALA A 150 -7.77 17.89 30.42
CA ALA A 150 -7.61 16.56 31.00
C ALA A 150 -8.80 16.18 31.91
N ILE A 151 -9.37 17.15 32.63
CA ILE A 151 -10.51 16.90 33.52
C ILE A 151 -11.78 16.63 32.68
N ASP A 152 -12.02 17.41 31.64
CA ASP A 152 -13.18 17.20 30.77
C ASP A 152 -13.07 15.87 30.00
N PHE A 153 -11.88 15.52 29.52
CA PHE A 153 -11.63 14.21 28.89
C PHE A 153 -11.99 13.06 29.82
N LEU A 154 -11.51 13.08 31.07
CA LEU A 154 -11.79 12.02 32.02
C LEU A 154 -13.27 12.01 32.45
N ARG A 155 -13.87 13.18 32.67
CA ARG A 155 -15.23 13.33 33.16
C ARG A 155 -16.30 13.04 32.10
N GLU A 156 -16.10 13.57 30.89
CA GLU A 156 -17.15 13.51 29.84
C GLU A 156 -17.00 12.29 28.93
N ILE A 157 -15.75 11.80 28.71
CA ILE A 157 -15.46 10.65 27.85
C ILE A 157 -15.08 9.43 28.70
N GLY A 158 -14.11 9.57 29.60
CA GLY A 158 -13.55 8.47 30.40
C GLY A 158 -14.60 7.71 31.22
N LYS A 159 -15.65 8.39 31.70
CA LYS A 159 -16.75 7.79 32.48
C LYS A 159 -17.47 6.64 31.75
N TYR A 160 -17.45 6.61 30.42
CA TYR A 160 -18.09 5.56 29.62
C TYR A 160 -17.23 4.32 29.43
N PHE A 161 -15.91 4.43 29.64
CA PHE A 161 -14.98 3.32 29.48
C PHE A 161 -14.86 2.49 30.77
N ARG A 162 -14.83 1.17 30.62
CA ARG A 162 -14.63 0.24 31.72
C ARG A 162 -13.22 -0.37 31.62
N VAL A 163 -12.37 -0.11 32.60
CA VAL A 163 -10.98 -0.59 32.64
C VAL A 163 -10.92 -2.10 32.42
N GLY A 164 -11.79 -2.90 33.05
CA GLY A 164 -11.84 -4.35 32.88
C GLY A 164 -12.13 -4.79 31.44
N THR A 165 -12.83 -3.98 30.63
CA THR A 165 -13.04 -4.25 29.18
C THR A 165 -11.81 -3.87 28.39
N MET A 166 -11.19 -2.75 28.71
CA MET A 166 -9.97 -2.26 28.05
C MET A 166 -8.78 -3.22 28.23
N LEU A 167 -8.64 -3.81 29.42
CA LEU A 167 -7.58 -4.78 29.75
C LEU A 167 -7.69 -6.09 28.96
N LYS A 168 -8.86 -6.41 28.41
CA LYS A 168 -9.08 -7.65 27.63
C LYS A 168 -8.66 -7.57 26.18
N LYS A 169 -8.26 -6.39 25.69
CA LYS A 169 -7.75 -6.26 24.32
C LYS A 169 -6.44 -7.00 24.14
N ASP A 170 -6.28 -7.68 23.02
CA ASP A 170 -5.14 -8.56 22.76
C ASP A 170 -3.79 -7.84 22.90
N ALA A 171 -3.64 -6.65 22.32
CA ALA A 171 -2.40 -5.87 22.43
C ALA A 171 -2.14 -5.41 23.89
N VAL A 172 -3.17 -4.97 24.59
CA VAL A 172 -3.06 -4.54 26.00
C VAL A 172 -2.76 -5.74 26.91
N ALA A 173 -3.47 -6.87 26.72
CA ALA A 173 -3.25 -8.07 27.50
C ALA A 173 -1.83 -8.64 27.28
N ALA A 174 -1.34 -8.64 26.04
CA ALA A 174 0.03 -9.05 25.72
C ALA A 174 1.07 -8.20 26.44
N ARG A 175 0.89 -6.87 26.46
CA ARG A 175 1.79 -5.93 27.14
C ARG A 175 1.72 -6.00 28.66
N LEU A 176 0.56 -6.18 29.24
CA LEU A 176 0.41 -6.39 30.70
C LEU A 176 1.13 -7.62 31.21
N ASN A 177 1.29 -8.65 30.35
CA ASN A 177 2.00 -9.89 30.69
C ASN A 177 3.50 -9.83 30.30
N SER A 178 4.00 -8.72 29.77
CA SER A 178 5.42 -8.51 29.48
C SER A 178 6.13 -7.85 30.64
N ASP A 179 7.45 -7.97 30.71
CA ASP A 179 8.29 -7.36 31.74
C ASP A 179 8.24 -5.81 31.74
N GLU A 180 8.04 -5.21 30.56
CA GLU A 180 7.98 -3.75 30.40
C GLU A 180 6.60 -3.16 30.75
N GLY A 181 5.53 -3.95 30.71
CA GLY A 181 4.16 -3.48 30.93
C GLY A 181 3.66 -2.56 29.81
N ILE A 182 2.64 -1.74 30.10
CA ILE A 182 2.06 -0.76 29.18
C ILE A 182 1.97 0.60 29.88
N SER A 183 2.40 1.68 29.22
CA SER A 183 2.22 3.04 29.76
C SER A 183 0.75 3.46 29.74
N TYR A 184 0.37 4.36 30.64
CA TYR A 184 -0.98 4.94 30.61
C TYR A 184 -1.25 5.68 29.31
N THR A 185 -0.24 6.25 28.70
CA THR A 185 -0.31 6.95 27.41
C THR A 185 -0.81 5.98 26.32
N GLU A 186 -0.12 4.87 26.10
CA GLU A 186 -0.54 3.86 25.12
C GLU A 186 -1.91 3.22 25.51
N PHE A 187 -2.13 2.94 26.78
CA PHE A 187 -3.39 2.38 27.28
C PHE A 187 -4.59 3.29 26.98
N SER A 188 -4.41 4.62 27.04
CA SER A 188 -5.46 5.60 26.77
C SER A 188 -5.81 5.77 25.28
N TYR A 189 -4.99 5.27 24.35
CA TYR A 189 -5.21 5.40 22.90
C TYR A 189 -6.62 4.99 22.47
N GLN A 190 -7.11 3.90 23.01
CA GLN A 190 -8.46 3.41 22.74
C GLN A 190 -9.57 4.42 23.04
N ILE A 191 -9.38 5.22 24.10
CA ILE A 191 -10.36 6.21 24.50
C ILE A 191 -10.37 7.35 23.47
N LEU A 192 -9.19 7.74 22.98
CA LEU A 192 -9.04 8.78 21.95
C LEU A 192 -9.72 8.37 20.64
N GLN A 193 -9.42 7.16 20.14
CA GLN A 193 -10.07 6.68 18.91
C GLN A 193 -11.58 6.49 19.08
N GLY A 194 -12.04 6.04 20.25
CA GLY A 194 -13.47 5.97 20.53
C GLY A 194 -14.11 7.37 20.53
N MET A 195 -13.45 8.38 21.10
CA MET A 195 -13.89 9.78 21.09
C MET A 195 -13.92 10.35 19.67
N ASP A 196 -12.98 10.00 18.81
CA ASP A 196 -12.98 10.43 17.40
C ASP A 196 -14.28 10.02 16.71
N PHE A 197 -14.75 8.78 16.89
CA PHE A 197 -16.02 8.34 16.30
C PHE A 197 -17.19 9.11 16.88
N LEU A 198 -17.23 9.37 18.19
CA LEU A 198 -18.27 10.16 18.82
C LEU A 198 -18.32 11.60 18.27
N GLU A 199 -17.17 12.24 18.13
CA GLU A 199 -17.10 13.60 17.59
C GLU A 199 -17.50 13.64 16.10
N LEU A 200 -17.12 12.64 15.31
CA LEU A 200 -17.56 12.52 13.92
C LEU A 200 -19.05 12.25 13.82
N TYR A 201 -19.64 11.48 14.74
CA TYR A 201 -21.08 11.30 14.82
C TYR A 201 -21.78 12.65 15.11
N ARG A 202 -21.31 13.38 16.12
CA ARG A 202 -21.91 14.66 16.54
C ARG A 202 -21.81 15.76 15.50
N GLN A 203 -20.67 15.83 14.79
CA GLN A 203 -20.39 16.92 13.85
C GLN A 203 -20.83 16.63 12.42
N TYR A 204 -20.87 15.36 12.01
CA TYR A 204 -21.08 14.95 10.61
C TYR A 204 -22.10 13.83 10.44
N ASP A 205 -22.84 13.45 11.49
CA ASP A 205 -23.77 12.32 11.48
C ASP A 205 -23.11 11.01 10.98
N CYS A 206 -21.84 10.80 11.35
CA CYS A 206 -21.06 9.65 10.93
C CYS A 206 -21.52 8.39 11.67
N VAL A 207 -22.05 7.40 10.92
CA VAL A 207 -22.67 6.20 11.49
C VAL A 207 -21.92 4.91 11.20
N LEU A 208 -20.82 4.96 10.42
CA LEU A 208 -20.04 3.78 10.06
C LEU A 208 -18.54 4.10 10.14
N GLN A 209 -17.78 3.21 10.78
CA GLN A 209 -16.33 3.21 10.80
C GLN A 209 -15.78 2.01 10.04
N THR A 210 -14.72 2.21 9.24
CA THR A 210 -13.95 1.13 8.63
C THR A 210 -12.52 1.13 9.15
N GLY A 211 -11.88 -0.04 9.19
CA GLY A 211 -10.49 -0.19 9.62
C GLY A 211 -9.97 -1.60 9.38
N GLY A 212 -8.71 -1.89 9.72
CA GLY A 212 -8.17 -3.24 9.72
C GLY A 212 -8.80 -4.10 10.83
N SER A 213 -8.92 -5.40 10.63
CA SER A 213 -9.47 -6.31 11.64
C SER A 213 -8.64 -6.39 12.91
N ASP A 214 -7.33 -6.09 12.84
CA ASP A 214 -6.46 -5.93 14.01
C ASP A 214 -6.88 -4.75 14.90
N GLN A 215 -7.60 -3.78 14.33
CA GLN A 215 -8.15 -2.62 15.02
C GLN A 215 -9.55 -2.87 15.60
N TRP A 216 -10.08 -4.11 15.55
CA TRP A 216 -11.46 -4.40 15.94
C TRP A 216 -11.83 -3.91 17.33
N GLY A 217 -10.91 -4.07 18.28
CA GLY A 217 -11.12 -3.56 19.64
C GLY A 217 -11.20 -2.03 19.71
N ASN A 218 -10.47 -1.30 18.88
CA ASN A 218 -10.56 0.17 18.79
C ASN A 218 -11.88 0.56 18.08
N LEU A 219 -12.23 -0.10 16.97
CA LEU A 219 -13.46 0.14 16.22
C LEU A 219 -14.71 -0.02 17.11
N THR A 220 -14.79 -1.14 17.84
CA THR A 220 -15.93 -1.41 18.73
C THR A 220 -15.97 -0.52 19.98
N SER A 221 -14.86 0.06 20.40
CA SER A 221 -14.86 1.03 21.49
C SER A 221 -15.63 2.30 21.15
N GLY A 222 -15.54 2.77 19.90
CA GLY A 222 -16.31 3.91 19.41
C GLY A 222 -17.81 3.60 19.31
N THR A 223 -18.16 2.42 18.79
CA THR A 223 -19.58 2.01 18.73
C THR A 223 -20.20 1.90 20.13
N ASP A 224 -19.46 1.36 21.09
CA ASP A 224 -19.89 1.27 22.49
C ASP A 224 -20.02 2.66 23.14
N LEU A 225 -19.10 3.57 22.86
CA LEU A 225 -19.11 4.92 23.39
C LEU A 225 -20.38 5.67 22.92
N ILE A 226 -20.64 5.68 21.61
CA ILE A 226 -21.81 6.35 21.02
C ILE A 226 -23.09 5.75 21.57
N ARG A 227 -23.20 4.44 21.66
CA ARG A 227 -24.38 3.79 22.25
C ARG A 227 -24.63 4.23 23.71
N ARG A 228 -23.56 4.41 24.50
CA ARG A 228 -23.67 4.83 25.93
C ARG A 228 -23.90 6.33 26.10
N ALA A 229 -23.33 7.15 25.23
CA ALA A 229 -23.41 8.59 25.33
C ALA A 229 -24.66 9.17 24.67
N GLU A 230 -25.01 8.64 23.49
CA GLU A 230 -26.08 9.19 22.64
C GLU A 230 -27.32 8.26 22.55
N GLY A 231 -27.21 7.01 23.01
CA GLY A 231 -28.31 6.03 22.94
C GLY A 231 -28.59 5.49 21.53
N VAL A 232 -27.66 5.67 20.59
CA VAL A 232 -27.81 5.31 19.17
C VAL A 232 -26.89 4.15 18.83
N SER A 233 -27.31 3.28 17.92
CA SER A 233 -26.49 2.23 17.34
C SER A 233 -25.80 2.73 16.09
N VAL A 234 -24.47 2.56 16.04
CA VAL A 234 -23.62 2.82 14.88
C VAL A 234 -22.81 1.56 14.54
N HIS A 235 -22.17 1.54 13.39
CA HIS A 235 -21.60 0.33 12.82
C HIS A 235 -20.09 0.41 12.60
N ALA A 236 -19.46 -0.76 12.51
CA ALA A 236 -18.06 -0.91 12.15
C ALA A 236 -17.84 -2.10 11.20
N ILE A 237 -16.90 -1.95 10.28
CA ILE A 237 -16.41 -2.98 9.37
C ILE A 237 -14.90 -3.10 9.56
N GLY A 238 -14.42 -4.32 9.87
CA GLY A 238 -12.99 -4.64 9.88
C GLY A 238 -12.60 -5.42 8.62
N THR A 239 -11.71 -4.85 7.82
CA THR A 239 -11.17 -5.51 6.65
C THR A 239 -10.10 -6.53 7.05
N PRO A 240 -9.85 -7.60 6.25
CA PRO A 240 -8.85 -8.59 6.59
C PRO A 240 -7.44 -7.99 6.59
N LEU A 241 -6.59 -8.51 7.47
CA LEU A 241 -5.15 -8.36 7.31
C LEU A 241 -4.70 -9.20 6.12
N ILE A 242 -4.09 -8.55 5.15
CA ILE A 242 -3.59 -9.24 3.98
C ILE A 242 -2.29 -9.98 4.37
N THR A 243 -2.26 -11.28 4.14
CA THR A 243 -1.08 -12.14 4.32
C THR A 243 -0.78 -12.87 3.01
N ASN A 244 0.47 -13.26 2.79
CA ASN A 244 0.81 -14.13 1.68
C ASN A 244 0.43 -15.58 2.03
N SER A 245 0.18 -16.42 1.02
CA SER A 245 -0.18 -17.83 1.19
C SER A 245 0.92 -18.64 1.91
N ASP A 246 2.17 -18.20 1.85
CA ASP A 246 3.31 -18.77 2.60
C ASP A 246 3.37 -18.33 4.07
N GLY A 247 2.40 -17.54 4.54
CA GLY A 247 2.31 -17.02 5.91
C GLY A 247 3.19 -15.79 6.18
N THR A 248 3.92 -15.30 5.20
CA THR A 248 4.71 -14.07 5.34
C THR A 248 3.84 -12.82 5.35
N LYS A 249 4.33 -11.73 5.94
CA LYS A 249 3.60 -10.46 5.97
C LYS A 249 3.55 -9.84 4.58
N PHE A 250 2.34 -9.60 4.10
CA PHE A 250 2.10 -8.89 2.85
C PHE A 250 2.60 -7.43 2.89
N GLY A 251 2.97 -6.90 1.73
CA GLY A 251 3.38 -5.52 1.59
C GLY A 251 4.78 -5.23 2.13
N LYS A 252 5.59 -6.28 2.33
CA LYS A 252 7.01 -6.16 2.65
C LYS A 252 7.84 -6.85 1.58
N SER A 253 8.85 -6.14 1.09
CA SER A 253 9.88 -6.69 0.20
C SER A 253 11.23 -6.48 0.86
N GLU A 254 12.02 -7.54 1.01
CA GLU A 254 13.34 -7.49 1.67
C GLU A 254 13.33 -6.83 3.06
N GLY A 255 12.23 -7.05 3.82
CA GLY A 255 12.04 -6.47 5.15
C GLY A 255 11.48 -5.04 5.18
N ASN A 256 11.38 -4.35 4.04
CA ASN A 256 10.85 -2.99 3.92
C ASN A 256 9.39 -2.98 3.47
N ALA A 257 8.61 -2.02 3.97
CA ALA A 257 7.23 -1.81 3.52
C ALA A 257 7.19 -1.29 2.08
N ILE A 258 6.16 -1.66 1.33
CA ILE A 258 5.84 -1.06 0.03
C ILE A 258 5.02 0.21 0.31
N TRP A 259 5.70 1.33 0.20
CA TRP A 259 5.14 2.66 0.46
C TRP A 259 4.39 3.19 -0.76
N LEU A 260 3.40 4.06 -0.52
CA LEU A 260 2.66 4.72 -1.60
C LEU A 260 3.38 5.99 -2.14
N ASP A 261 4.38 6.48 -1.41
CA ASP A 261 5.22 7.58 -1.85
C ASP A 261 6.34 7.06 -2.77
N ALA A 262 6.43 7.63 -3.97
CA ALA A 262 7.44 7.26 -4.97
C ALA A 262 8.89 7.49 -4.50
N ALA A 263 9.11 8.44 -3.57
CA ALA A 263 10.43 8.68 -2.99
C ALA A 263 10.86 7.58 -2.00
N MET A 264 9.91 6.82 -1.44
CA MET A 264 10.19 5.75 -0.48
C MET A 264 10.10 4.35 -1.12
N CYS A 265 9.32 4.21 -2.18
CA CYS A 265 9.20 2.99 -2.98
C CYS A 265 8.93 3.39 -4.43
N SER A 266 9.91 3.18 -5.28
CA SER A 266 9.82 3.55 -6.69
C SER A 266 8.62 2.86 -7.38
N PRO A 267 8.00 3.49 -8.40
CA PRO A 267 6.96 2.84 -9.21
C PRO A 267 7.45 1.52 -9.81
N TYR A 268 8.73 1.43 -10.20
CA TYR A 268 9.33 0.20 -10.73
C TYR A 268 9.36 -0.92 -9.67
N ARG A 269 9.81 -0.62 -8.44
CA ARG A 269 9.81 -1.58 -7.33
C ARG A 269 8.41 -2.05 -6.99
N MET A 270 7.43 -1.13 -6.95
CA MET A 270 6.02 -1.48 -6.73
C MET A 270 5.50 -2.39 -7.86
N TYR A 271 5.83 -2.09 -9.12
CA TYR A 271 5.43 -2.92 -10.26
C TYR A 271 6.01 -4.35 -10.16
N GLN A 272 7.30 -4.49 -9.86
CA GLN A 272 7.94 -5.79 -9.70
C GLN A 272 7.37 -6.57 -8.50
N PHE A 273 7.05 -5.89 -7.40
CA PHE A 273 6.38 -6.51 -6.26
C PHE A 273 5.07 -7.17 -6.68
N TRP A 274 4.19 -6.46 -7.37
CA TRP A 274 2.92 -7.00 -7.84
C TRP A 274 3.09 -8.07 -8.91
N LEU A 275 4.03 -7.87 -9.81
CA LEU A 275 4.34 -8.85 -10.83
C LEU A 275 4.86 -10.18 -10.23
N SER A 276 5.47 -10.16 -9.05
CA SER A 276 5.98 -11.37 -8.35
C SER A 276 4.92 -12.10 -7.53
N THR A 277 3.67 -11.61 -7.46
CA THR A 277 2.58 -12.23 -6.71
C THR A 277 2.40 -13.70 -7.10
N ALA A 278 2.26 -14.59 -6.12
CA ALA A 278 2.04 -16.02 -6.35
C ALA A 278 0.69 -16.28 -7.06
N ASP A 279 0.61 -17.34 -7.84
CA ASP A 279 -0.62 -17.72 -8.54
C ASP A 279 -1.77 -18.02 -7.56
N SER A 280 -1.45 -18.57 -6.38
CA SER A 280 -2.40 -18.80 -5.27
C SER A 280 -3.03 -17.53 -4.69
N ASP A 281 -2.34 -16.39 -4.82
CA ASP A 281 -2.74 -15.15 -4.16
C ASP A 281 -3.32 -14.11 -5.12
N VAL A 282 -2.98 -14.18 -6.41
CA VAL A 282 -3.21 -13.10 -7.37
C VAL A 282 -4.69 -12.74 -7.53
N ILE A 283 -5.58 -13.73 -7.50
CA ILE A 283 -7.03 -13.50 -7.69
C ILE A 283 -7.60 -12.73 -6.50
N ASP A 284 -7.23 -13.07 -5.28
CA ASP A 284 -7.66 -12.31 -4.11
C ASP A 284 -7.06 -10.89 -4.10
N ARG A 285 -5.83 -10.72 -4.62
CA ARG A 285 -5.24 -9.39 -4.79
C ARG A 285 -5.99 -8.56 -5.84
N LEU A 286 -6.42 -9.16 -6.96
CA LEU A 286 -7.28 -8.48 -7.95
C LEU A 286 -8.59 -8.00 -7.32
N LYS A 287 -9.26 -8.84 -6.52
CA LYS A 287 -10.50 -8.47 -5.82
C LYS A 287 -10.29 -7.27 -4.88
N VAL A 288 -9.23 -7.28 -4.11
CA VAL A 288 -8.97 -6.27 -3.06
C VAL A 288 -8.46 -4.95 -3.64
N PHE A 289 -7.46 -5.02 -4.53
CA PHE A 289 -6.65 -3.85 -4.92
C PHE A 289 -7.04 -3.24 -6.28
N THR A 290 -8.04 -3.78 -6.99
CA THR A 290 -8.46 -3.24 -8.29
C THR A 290 -9.96 -2.95 -8.34
N PHE A 291 -10.40 -2.15 -9.31
CA PHE A 291 -11.80 -1.92 -9.63
C PHE A 291 -12.32 -2.82 -10.76
N LEU A 292 -11.57 -3.85 -11.12
CA LEU A 292 -12.03 -4.85 -12.09
C LEU A 292 -13.36 -5.48 -11.67
N GLY A 293 -14.26 -5.69 -12.62
CA GLY A 293 -15.53 -6.34 -12.39
C GLY A 293 -15.39 -7.85 -12.12
N ARG A 294 -16.45 -8.45 -11.56
CA ARG A 294 -16.48 -9.89 -11.23
C ARG A 294 -16.16 -10.75 -12.45
N ALA A 295 -16.80 -10.51 -13.57
CA ALA A 295 -16.61 -11.32 -14.79
C ALA A 295 -15.15 -11.29 -15.26
N GLU A 296 -14.51 -10.11 -15.27
CA GLU A 296 -13.12 -9.96 -15.66
C GLU A 296 -12.16 -10.70 -14.70
N ILE A 297 -12.41 -10.62 -13.39
CA ILE A 297 -11.60 -11.33 -12.39
C ILE A 297 -11.77 -12.86 -12.56
N GLU A 298 -12.97 -13.35 -12.86
CA GLU A 298 -13.23 -14.77 -13.12
C GLU A 298 -12.53 -15.26 -14.42
N GLU A 299 -12.42 -14.42 -15.45
CA GLU A 299 -11.60 -14.71 -16.64
C GLU A 299 -10.11 -14.86 -16.28
N TYR A 300 -9.57 -13.95 -15.45
CA TYR A 300 -8.19 -14.09 -14.96
C TYR A 300 -8.00 -15.34 -14.09
N ALA A 301 -8.98 -15.73 -13.28
CA ALA A 301 -8.92 -16.96 -12.51
C ALA A 301 -8.78 -18.19 -13.43
N ALA A 302 -9.57 -18.26 -14.50
CA ALA A 302 -9.46 -19.32 -15.48
C ALA A 302 -8.09 -19.32 -16.19
N LEU A 303 -7.53 -18.16 -16.52
CA LEU A 303 -6.19 -18.04 -17.11
C LEU A 303 -5.07 -18.48 -16.15
N VAL A 304 -5.20 -18.21 -14.85
CA VAL A 304 -4.24 -18.70 -13.85
C VAL A 304 -4.22 -20.22 -13.78
N GLU A 305 -5.37 -20.87 -13.91
CA GLU A 305 -5.46 -22.34 -13.92
C GLU A 305 -4.95 -22.98 -15.23
N THR A 306 -5.28 -22.38 -16.37
CA THR A 306 -5.02 -22.99 -17.70
C THR A 306 -3.67 -22.58 -18.30
N GLU A 307 -3.24 -21.34 -18.07
CA GLU A 307 -2.06 -20.73 -18.71
C GLU A 307 -1.20 -19.91 -17.71
N PRO A 308 -0.82 -20.46 -16.53
CA PRO A 308 -0.12 -19.71 -15.48
C PRO A 308 1.20 -19.08 -15.96
N PHE A 309 1.86 -19.70 -16.95
CA PHE A 309 3.13 -19.21 -17.51
C PHE A 309 3.01 -17.82 -18.18
N ARG A 310 1.81 -17.40 -18.60
CA ARG A 310 1.57 -16.06 -19.17
C ARG A 310 1.61 -14.97 -18.12
N ARG A 311 1.35 -15.30 -16.86
CA ARG A 311 1.24 -14.36 -15.73
C ARG A 311 0.30 -13.18 -16.05
N ALA A 312 -0.80 -13.45 -16.75
CA ALA A 312 -1.74 -12.44 -17.23
C ALA A 312 -2.39 -11.69 -16.04
N ALA A 313 -2.83 -12.41 -15.02
CA ALA A 313 -3.42 -11.85 -13.80
C ALA A 313 -2.43 -10.95 -13.04
N GLN A 314 -1.16 -11.37 -12.90
CA GLN A 314 -0.13 -10.58 -12.23
C GLN A 314 0.21 -9.29 -13.00
N LYS A 315 0.27 -9.37 -14.32
CA LYS A 315 0.49 -8.19 -15.17
C LYS A 315 -0.66 -7.20 -15.05
N ARG A 316 -1.89 -7.70 -15.08
CA ARG A 316 -3.08 -6.85 -14.88
C ARG A 316 -3.11 -6.23 -13.49
N LEU A 317 -2.83 -7.01 -12.45
CA LEU A 317 -2.73 -6.52 -11.08
C LEU A 317 -1.68 -5.40 -10.94
N ALA A 318 -0.49 -5.63 -11.47
CA ALA A 318 0.59 -4.64 -11.42
C ALA A 318 0.23 -3.35 -12.18
N LEU A 319 -0.38 -3.46 -13.37
CA LEU A 319 -0.89 -2.33 -14.15
C LEU A 319 -1.90 -1.51 -13.33
N GLU A 320 -2.96 -2.15 -12.83
CA GLU A 320 -4.05 -1.49 -12.10
C GLU A 320 -3.56 -0.78 -10.84
N VAL A 321 -2.76 -1.46 -10.03
CA VAL A 321 -2.33 -0.89 -8.74
C VAL A 321 -1.31 0.21 -8.93
N VAL A 322 -0.31 0.03 -9.81
CA VAL A 322 0.69 1.07 -10.05
C VAL A 322 0.06 2.30 -10.69
N ALA A 323 -0.90 2.12 -11.61
CA ALA A 323 -1.63 3.24 -12.20
C ALA A 323 -2.50 3.98 -11.17
N THR A 324 -3.13 3.25 -10.24
CA THR A 324 -3.92 3.85 -9.15
C THR A 324 -3.04 4.67 -8.20
N VAL A 325 -1.81 4.22 -7.91
CA VAL A 325 -0.91 4.87 -6.93
C VAL A 325 -0.06 5.97 -7.58
N HIS A 326 0.51 5.72 -8.74
CA HIS A 326 1.52 6.57 -9.38
C HIS A 326 1.06 7.22 -10.69
N GLY A 327 -0.11 6.84 -11.20
CA GLY A 327 -0.65 7.34 -12.47
C GLY A 327 -0.23 6.49 -13.68
N ILE A 328 -0.96 6.68 -14.79
CA ILE A 328 -0.81 5.84 -15.99
C ILE A 328 0.53 6.07 -16.70
N ASP A 329 1.04 7.32 -16.70
CA ASP A 329 2.30 7.64 -17.37
C ASP A 329 3.50 6.96 -16.69
N ALA A 330 3.57 7.03 -15.36
CA ALA A 330 4.59 6.32 -14.59
C ALA A 330 4.49 4.79 -14.78
N THR A 331 3.27 4.27 -14.87
CA THR A 331 3.02 2.85 -15.12
C THR A 331 3.50 2.42 -16.51
N ALA A 332 3.20 3.20 -17.53
CA ALA A 332 3.68 2.96 -18.89
C ALA A 332 5.22 2.93 -18.95
N ALA A 333 5.86 3.88 -18.27
CA ALA A 333 7.32 3.97 -18.22
C ALA A 333 7.95 2.74 -17.55
N VAL A 334 7.39 2.25 -16.42
CA VAL A 334 7.93 1.07 -15.72
C VAL A 334 7.65 -0.23 -16.45
N ILE A 335 6.52 -0.36 -17.18
CA ILE A 335 6.24 -1.51 -18.04
C ILE A 335 7.28 -1.56 -19.16
N ALA A 336 7.51 -0.43 -19.87
CA ALA A 336 8.50 -0.34 -20.92
C ALA A 336 9.92 -0.69 -20.40
N ALA A 337 10.29 -0.18 -19.23
CA ALA A 337 11.57 -0.51 -18.59
C ALA A 337 11.68 -2.01 -18.24
N SER A 338 10.62 -2.61 -17.70
CA SER A 338 10.60 -4.04 -17.38
C SER A 338 10.72 -4.90 -18.64
N GLU A 339 10.02 -4.54 -19.72
CA GLU A 339 10.09 -5.24 -21.01
C GLU A 339 11.47 -5.09 -21.66
N ALA A 340 12.09 -3.90 -21.60
CA ALA A 340 13.42 -3.68 -22.14
C ALA A 340 14.51 -4.43 -21.35
N LEU A 341 14.39 -4.45 -20.02
CA LEU A 341 15.35 -5.14 -19.16
C LEU A 341 15.24 -6.65 -19.23
N PHE A 342 14.04 -7.23 -19.25
CA PHE A 342 13.83 -8.68 -19.17
C PHE A 342 13.28 -9.33 -20.46
N GLY A 343 12.92 -8.55 -21.44
CA GLY A 343 12.37 -8.99 -22.72
C GLY A 343 13.28 -8.65 -23.91
N GLN A 344 12.67 -8.10 -24.95
CA GLN A 344 13.31 -7.69 -26.21
C GLN A 344 13.06 -6.19 -26.51
N GLY A 345 12.80 -5.38 -25.48
CA GLY A 345 12.60 -3.95 -25.62
C GLY A 345 13.92 -3.20 -25.91
N ASP A 346 13.78 -1.95 -26.34
CA ASP A 346 14.91 -1.06 -26.66
C ASP A 346 15.28 -0.22 -25.43
N LEU A 347 16.43 -0.50 -24.83
CA LEU A 347 16.96 0.24 -23.68
C LEU A 347 17.25 1.71 -24.00
N THR A 348 17.55 2.05 -25.27
CA THR A 348 17.88 3.41 -25.69
C THR A 348 16.66 4.32 -25.81
N ALA A 349 15.46 3.73 -25.89
CA ALA A 349 14.18 4.44 -25.99
C ALA A 349 13.55 4.76 -24.62
N LEU A 350 14.20 4.35 -23.53
CA LEU A 350 13.69 4.57 -22.17
C LEU A 350 13.98 5.99 -21.67
N ASP A 351 13.09 6.50 -20.82
CA ASP A 351 13.40 7.69 -20.03
C ASP A 351 14.57 7.46 -19.08
N ALA A 352 15.50 8.42 -19.01
CA ALA A 352 16.73 8.30 -18.22
C ALA A 352 16.44 8.09 -16.71
N GLY A 353 15.45 8.80 -16.16
CA GLY A 353 15.05 8.69 -14.76
C GLY A 353 14.46 7.30 -14.44
N THR A 354 13.57 6.81 -15.31
CA THR A 354 12.95 5.50 -15.17
C THR A 354 14.00 4.37 -15.28
N LEU A 355 14.89 4.45 -16.28
CA LEU A 355 15.96 3.45 -16.43
C LEU A 355 16.88 3.44 -15.22
N ARG A 356 17.33 4.62 -14.76
CA ARG A 356 18.17 4.75 -13.58
C ARG A 356 17.52 4.11 -12.36
N THR A 357 16.27 4.47 -12.05
CA THR A 357 15.52 3.93 -10.92
C THR A 357 15.35 2.41 -11.02
N ALA A 358 15.09 1.89 -12.23
CA ALA A 358 14.98 0.45 -12.44
C ALA A 358 16.31 -0.27 -12.18
N LEU A 359 17.44 0.35 -12.56
CA LEU A 359 18.78 -0.22 -12.34
C LEU A 359 19.21 -0.13 -10.88
N GLU A 360 18.77 0.86 -10.11
CA GLU A 360 19.02 0.97 -8.66
C GLU A 360 18.35 -0.16 -7.87
N GLU A 361 17.27 -0.75 -8.38
CA GLU A 361 16.59 -1.92 -7.78
C GLU A 361 17.22 -3.28 -8.16
N LEU A 362 18.20 -3.29 -9.05
CA LEU A 362 18.97 -4.47 -9.44
C LEU A 362 20.33 -4.48 -8.74
N PRO A 363 21.07 -5.60 -8.72
CA PRO A 363 22.49 -5.58 -8.41
C PRO A 363 23.16 -4.46 -9.21
N ASN A 364 23.91 -3.59 -8.56
CA ASN A 364 24.51 -2.45 -9.24
C ASN A 364 25.84 -2.03 -8.64
N ALA A 365 26.61 -1.25 -9.41
CA ALA A 365 27.85 -0.64 -8.96
C ALA A 365 28.08 0.70 -9.67
N THR A 366 28.76 1.61 -8.97
CA THR A 366 29.32 2.84 -9.58
C THR A 366 30.79 2.59 -9.91
N VAL A 367 31.15 2.83 -11.15
CA VAL A 367 32.54 2.66 -11.67
C VAL A 367 32.97 3.89 -12.44
N ALA A 368 34.29 4.08 -12.62
CA ALA A 368 34.81 5.11 -13.48
C ALA A 368 34.49 4.83 -14.97
N ALA A 369 34.41 5.87 -15.77
CA ALA A 369 34.32 5.72 -17.23
C ALA A 369 35.50 4.90 -17.76
N ASP A 370 35.24 4.11 -18.80
CA ASP A 370 36.21 3.20 -19.42
C ASP A 370 36.71 2.06 -18.47
N THR A 371 36.01 1.79 -17.35
CA THR A 371 36.32 0.58 -16.53
C THR A 371 36.12 -0.69 -17.36
N PRO A 372 37.09 -1.63 -17.33
CA PRO A 372 36.95 -2.92 -18.02
C PRO A 372 35.67 -3.66 -17.63
N VAL A 373 34.96 -4.26 -18.61
CA VAL A 373 33.75 -5.05 -18.36
C VAL A 373 33.98 -6.17 -17.36
N THR A 374 35.19 -6.78 -17.35
CA THR A 374 35.57 -7.80 -16.38
C THR A 374 35.53 -7.30 -14.94
N GLU A 375 35.99 -6.08 -14.69
CA GLU A 375 35.97 -5.43 -13.38
C GLU A 375 34.54 -5.01 -12.98
N ALA A 376 33.78 -4.46 -13.92
CA ALA A 376 32.38 -4.09 -13.70
C ALA A 376 31.50 -5.31 -13.35
N LEU A 377 31.75 -6.47 -13.98
CA LEU A 377 31.07 -7.73 -13.63
C LEU A 377 31.33 -8.16 -12.18
N VAL A 378 32.57 -7.97 -11.70
CA VAL A 378 32.91 -8.26 -10.29
C VAL A 378 32.31 -7.23 -9.35
N ALA A 379 32.43 -5.96 -9.69
CA ALA A 379 31.90 -4.85 -8.88
C ALA A 379 30.37 -4.95 -8.66
N THR A 380 29.63 -5.37 -9.69
CA THR A 380 28.17 -5.59 -9.62
C THR A 380 27.78 -6.91 -8.95
N GLY A 381 28.75 -7.77 -8.61
CA GLY A 381 28.48 -9.09 -8.02
C GLY A 381 27.92 -10.12 -9.02
N LEU A 382 27.88 -9.83 -10.32
CA LEU A 382 27.47 -10.81 -11.34
C LEU A 382 28.39 -12.00 -11.43
N VAL A 383 29.66 -11.83 -11.07
CA VAL A 383 30.68 -12.88 -10.93
C VAL A 383 31.52 -12.67 -9.67
N ALA A 384 32.10 -13.72 -9.16
CA ALA A 384 32.88 -13.66 -7.92
C ALA A 384 34.36 -13.24 -8.15
N SER A 385 34.85 -13.29 -9.38
CA SER A 385 36.25 -13.00 -9.68
C SER A 385 36.53 -12.62 -11.14
N LEU A 386 37.65 -11.94 -11.39
CA LEU A 386 38.08 -11.58 -12.74
C LEU A 386 38.28 -12.81 -13.65
N SER A 387 38.76 -13.95 -13.09
CA SER A 387 38.91 -15.21 -13.85
C SER A 387 37.54 -15.74 -14.29
N GLU A 388 36.54 -15.63 -13.46
CA GLU A 388 35.16 -16.01 -13.81
C GLU A 388 34.58 -15.06 -14.85
N ALA A 389 34.84 -13.75 -14.74
CA ALA A 389 34.45 -12.75 -15.71
C ALA A 389 34.97 -13.06 -17.12
N ARG A 390 36.30 -13.30 -17.25
CA ARG A 390 36.93 -13.66 -18.52
C ARG A 390 36.33 -14.93 -19.12
N ARG A 391 36.16 -15.96 -18.28
CA ARG A 391 35.52 -17.21 -18.72
C ARG A 391 34.10 -17.00 -19.22
N ALA A 392 33.28 -16.16 -18.53
CA ALA A 392 31.89 -15.85 -18.91
C ALA A 392 31.86 -15.09 -20.25
N ILE A 393 32.77 -14.15 -20.48
CA ILE A 393 32.93 -13.44 -21.76
C ILE A 393 33.34 -14.43 -22.86
N GLY A 394 34.41 -15.25 -22.64
CA GLY A 394 34.90 -16.22 -23.64
C GLY A 394 33.83 -17.28 -24.01
N GLN A 395 32.89 -17.59 -23.11
CA GLN A 395 31.76 -18.48 -23.39
C GLN A 395 30.61 -17.73 -24.08
N GLY A 396 30.71 -16.42 -24.33
CA GLY A 396 29.69 -15.59 -24.93
C GLY A 396 28.44 -15.39 -24.07
N GLY A 397 28.62 -15.54 -22.74
CA GLY A 397 27.52 -15.42 -21.77
C GLY A 397 27.30 -14.01 -21.23
N VAL A 398 27.98 -12.98 -21.76
CA VAL A 398 27.91 -11.58 -21.26
C VAL A 398 27.45 -10.66 -22.37
N THR A 399 26.50 -9.77 -22.02
CA THR A 399 26.13 -8.61 -22.88
C THR A 399 26.31 -7.31 -22.10
N LEU A 400 26.67 -6.25 -22.81
CA LEU A 400 26.71 -4.86 -22.35
C LEU A 400 25.74 -4.06 -23.21
N ASP A 401 24.79 -3.38 -22.59
CA ASP A 401 23.78 -2.54 -23.25
C ASP A 401 23.00 -3.26 -24.36
N GLY A 402 22.80 -4.57 -24.22
CA GLY A 402 22.12 -5.44 -25.18
C GLY A 402 23.06 -6.11 -26.19
N GLU A 403 24.29 -5.64 -26.36
CA GLU A 403 25.27 -6.19 -27.31
C GLU A 403 26.19 -7.22 -26.63
N ARG A 404 26.52 -8.28 -27.36
CA ARG A 404 27.42 -9.33 -26.86
C ARG A 404 28.82 -8.80 -26.69
N VAL A 405 29.41 -9.04 -25.53
CA VAL A 405 30.83 -8.72 -25.29
C VAL A 405 31.70 -9.85 -25.81
N GLU A 406 32.52 -9.58 -26.80
CA GLU A 406 33.45 -10.55 -27.41
C GLU A 406 34.91 -10.30 -27.02
N ASP A 407 35.24 -9.06 -26.64
CA ASP A 407 36.60 -8.65 -26.25
C ASP A 407 36.69 -8.49 -24.73
N GLU A 408 37.65 -9.14 -24.10
CA GLU A 408 37.96 -8.96 -22.68
C GLU A 408 38.43 -7.54 -22.32
N ALA A 409 38.94 -6.77 -23.34
CA ALA A 409 39.36 -5.40 -23.19
C ALA A 409 38.20 -4.38 -23.35
N ALA A 410 36.96 -4.84 -23.61
CA ALA A 410 35.80 -3.98 -23.69
C ALA A 410 35.58 -3.21 -22.37
N THR A 411 35.17 -1.95 -22.49
CA THR A 411 34.96 -1.04 -21.35
C THR A 411 33.54 -0.54 -21.24
N VAL A 412 33.13 -0.21 -20.03
CA VAL A 412 31.81 0.39 -19.75
C VAL A 412 31.90 1.91 -19.90
N ARG A 413 30.94 2.53 -20.62
CA ARG A 413 30.96 3.96 -20.95
C ARG A 413 29.69 4.72 -20.60
N GLY A 414 28.65 4.04 -20.10
CA GLY A 414 27.37 4.69 -19.81
C GLY A 414 26.68 5.19 -21.08
N THR A 415 26.49 4.33 -22.06
CA THR A 415 25.97 4.68 -23.39
C THR A 415 24.44 4.82 -23.41
N LEU A 416 23.76 4.28 -22.40
CA LEU A 416 22.31 4.37 -22.29
C LEU A 416 21.85 5.73 -21.70
N PRO A 417 20.55 6.07 -21.85
CA PRO A 417 20.00 7.29 -21.29
C PRO A 417 20.32 7.47 -19.79
N GLY A 418 20.74 8.65 -19.40
CA GLY A 418 21.17 8.96 -18.02
C GLY A 418 22.63 8.56 -17.71
N GLY A 419 23.44 8.21 -18.72
CA GLY A 419 24.86 7.88 -18.51
C GLY A 419 25.07 6.57 -17.74
N VAL A 420 24.23 5.60 -17.98
CA VAL A 420 24.27 4.28 -17.34
C VAL A 420 24.52 3.17 -18.35
N SER A 421 24.87 1.99 -17.87
CA SER A 421 24.97 0.77 -18.67
C SER A 421 24.28 -0.41 -18.00
N VAL A 422 23.89 -1.42 -18.79
CA VAL A 422 23.29 -2.66 -18.34
C VAL A 422 24.21 -3.83 -18.67
N LEU A 423 24.71 -4.50 -17.64
CA LEU A 423 25.40 -5.77 -17.78
C LEU A 423 24.42 -6.93 -17.61
N ARG A 424 24.53 -7.94 -18.48
CA ARG A 424 23.77 -9.19 -18.35
C ARG A 424 24.69 -10.38 -18.39
N ARG A 425 24.49 -11.32 -17.47
CA ARG A 425 25.12 -12.64 -17.47
C ARG A 425 24.08 -13.72 -17.69
N GLY A 426 24.23 -14.45 -18.79
CA GLY A 426 23.24 -15.47 -19.20
C GLY A 426 21.89 -14.83 -19.58
N LYS A 427 20.79 -15.58 -19.37
CA LYS A 427 19.46 -15.15 -19.83
C LYS A 427 18.70 -14.25 -18.85
N LYS A 428 18.99 -14.34 -17.55
CA LYS A 428 18.10 -13.76 -16.51
C LYS A 428 18.79 -12.81 -15.52
N THR A 429 20.12 -12.86 -15.40
CA THR A 429 20.83 -12.09 -14.39
C THR A 429 21.34 -10.78 -14.97
N LEU A 430 20.84 -9.67 -14.42
CA LEU A 430 21.13 -8.29 -14.86
C LEU A 430 21.76 -7.51 -13.72
N ALA A 431 22.56 -6.51 -14.10
CA ALA A 431 23.06 -5.50 -13.17
C ALA A 431 23.13 -4.13 -13.83
N GLY A 432 22.91 -3.10 -13.03
CA GLY A 432 23.11 -1.71 -13.41
C GLY A 432 24.56 -1.28 -13.19
N VAL A 433 25.09 -0.47 -14.12
CA VAL A 433 26.39 0.18 -13.96
C VAL A 433 26.23 1.68 -14.11
N PHE A 434 26.56 2.41 -13.05
CA PHE A 434 26.55 3.86 -13.00
C PHE A 434 27.96 4.39 -13.23
N ILE A 435 28.11 5.44 -14.04
CA ILE A 435 29.38 6.11 -14.24
C ILE A 435 29.52 7.25 -13.23
N GLY A 436 30.57 7.17 -12.38
CA GLY A 436 30.87 8.14 -11.31
C GLY A 436 32.10 8.96 -11.56
#